data_13af3887e6ef465efbd4a96200e919a0
#
_entry.id   13af3887e6ef465efbd4a96200e919a0
#
_cell.length_a   1.000
_cell.length_b   1.000
_cell.length_c   1.000
_cell.angle_alpha   90.00
_cell.angle_beta   90.00
_cell.angle_gamma   90.00
#
_symmetry.space_group_name_H-M   'P 1'
#
loop_
_entity.id
_entity.type
_entity.pdbx_description
1 polymer ?
#
loop_
_entity_poly.entity_id
_entity_poly.type
_entity_poly.pdbx_seq_one_letter_code
_entity_poly.pdbx_strand_id
1 'polypeptide(L)' 'MQVHIFRGQGRVFGFTEDKAAANLPSRYGPWIHFKTVEMNKGVATPGGVSTDECLDDIESYGYHLTDAHVRITERDLA' A
#
# COMPACT_ATOMS: atom_id res chain seq x y z
N MET A 1 2.24 -3.87 -13.01
CA MET A 1 2.80 -2.77 -12.17
C MET A 1 3.60 -3.36 -11.04
N GLN A 2 4.80 -2.91 -10.84
CA GLN A 2 5.63 -3.33 -9.71
C GLN A 2 5.28 -2.50 -8.48
N VAL A 3 4.87 -3.18 -7.41
CA VAL A 3 4.41 -2.52 -6.18
C VAL A 3 5.32 -2.92 -5.03
N HIS A 4 5.85 -1.93 -4.33
CA HIS A 4 6.70 -2.13 -3.15
C HIS A 4 5.84 -2.03 -1.90
N ILE A 5 5.93 -3.04 -1.03
CA ILE A 5 5.16 -3.12 0.21
C ILE A 5 6.08 -2.79 1.37
N PHE A 6 5.65 -1.83 2.19
CA PHE A 6 6.39 -1.37 3.36
C PHE A 6 5.57 -1.61 4.63
N ARG A 7 6.27 -1.92 5.70
CA ARG A 7 5.66 -1.99 7.04
C ARG A 7 5.86 -0.66 7.74
N GLY A 8 4.75 -0.13 8.29
CA GLY A 8 4.78 1.05 9.15
C GLY A 8 4.59 0.70 10.61
N GLN A 9 4.03 1.63 11.37
CA GLN A 9 3.73 1.42 12.78
C GLN A 9 2.62 0.41 12.98
N GLY A 10 2.73 -0.40 14.04
CA GLY A 10 1.71 -1.38 14.39
C GLY A 10 1.49 -2.40 13.27
N ARG A 11 0.26 -2.48 12.76
CA ARG A 11 -0.11 -3.39 11.67
C ARG A 11 -0.39 -2.67 10.36
N VAL A 12 0.14 -1.45 10.21
CA VAL A 12 -0.04 -0.66 9.00
C VAL A 12 0.94 -1.11 7.92
N PHE A 13 0.43 -1.30 6.70
CA PHE A 13 1.22 -1.59 5.52
C PHE A 13 0.95 -0.53 4.46
N GLY A 14 2.01 -0.10 3.78
CA GLY A 14 1.92 0.84 2.68
C GLY A 14 2.34 0.18 1.37
N PHE A 15 1.58 0.44 0.31
CA PHE A 15 1.81 -0.11 -1.02
C PHE A 15 2.05 1.05 -1.98
N THR A 16 3.17 1.05 -2.67
CA THR A 16 3.52 2.16 -3.57
C THR A 16 4.42 1.69 -4.71
N GLU A 17 4.41 2.41 -5.81
CA GLU A 17 5.37 2.20 -6.90
C GLU A 17 6.75 2.80 -6.57
N ASP A 18 6.84 3.68 -5.58
CA ASP A 18 8.08 4.33 -5.18
C ASP A 18 8.88 3.42 -4.25
N LYS A 19 9.98 2.88 -4.75
CA LYS A 19 10.83 2.00 -3.95
C LYS A 19 11.52 2.69 -2.78
N ALA A 20 11.53 4.02 -2.74
CA ALA A 20 12.06 4.80 -1.62
C ALA A 20 11.01 5.15 -0.58
N ALA A 21 9.74 4.82 -0.82
CA ALA A 21 8.62 5.11 0.06
C ALA A 21 8.43 6.61 0.36
N ALA A 22 8.96 7.48 -0.49
CA ALA A 22 8.95 8.92 -0.26
C ALA A 22 7.55 9.52 -0.22
N ASN A 23 6.58 8.87 -0.89
CA ASN A 23 5.20 9.35 -0.94
C ASN A 23 4.29 8.73 0.14
N LEU A 24 4.82 7.83 0.97
CA LEU A 24 4.02 7.25 2.06
C LEU A 24 3.89 8.25 3.22
N PRO A 25 2.71 8.32 3.88
CA PRO A 25 2.50 9.25 4.97
C PRO A 25 3.46 9.02 6.13
N SER A 26 4.17 10.07 6.56
CA SER A 26 5.15 9.95 7.64
C SER A 26 4.54 9.61 8.99
N ARG A 27 3.25 9.91 9.19
CA ARG A 27 2.57 9.64 10.47
C ARG A 27 2.43 8.15 10.79
N TYR A 28 2.57 7.30 9.78
CA TYR A 28 2.53 5.84 9.98
C TYR A 28 3.93 5.22 9.90
N GLY A 29 4.94 6.05 9.65
CA GLY A 29 6.33 5.60 9.63
C GLY A 29 6.92 5.35 11.01
N PRO A 30 8.19 4.91 11.08
CA PRO A 30 9.08 4.75 9.92
C PRO A 30 8.67 3.57 9.04
N TRP A 31 8.95 3.68 7.75
CA TRP A 31 8.58 2.67 6.76
C TRP A 31 9.78 1.75 6.49
N ILE A 32 9.56 0.45 6.59
CA ILE A 32 10.59 -0.56 6.35
C ILE A 32 10.11 -1.44 5.20
N HIS A 33 10.94 -1.59 4.17
CA HIS A 33 10.61 -2.43 3.03
C HIS A 33 10.35 -3.87 3.48
N PHE A 34 9.19 -4.41 3.07
CA PHE A 34 8.79 -5.77 3.40
C PHE A 34 8.99 -6.70 2.20
N LYS A 35 8.37 -6.39 1.06
CA LYS A 35 8.56 -7.13 -0.19
C LYS A 35 8.08 -6.31 -1.39
N THR A 36 8.45 -6.78 -2.58
CA THR A 36 8.00 -6.22 -3.84
C THR A 36 7.21 -7.29 -4.58
N VAL A 37 6.04 -6.91 -5.12
CA VAL A 37 5.18 -7.82 -5.86
C VAL A 37 4.77 -7.20 -7.19
N GLU A 38 4.45 -8.06 -8.14
CA GLU A 38 3.82 -7.62 -9.39
C GLU A 38 2.31 -7.67 -9.22
N MET A 39 1.63 -6.55 -9.48
CA MET A 39 0.18 -6.45 -9.39
C MET A 39 -0.40 -5.97 -10.71
N ASN A 40 -1.46 -6.64 -11.17
CA ASN A 40 -2.17 -6.28 -12.38
C ASN A 40 -3.67 -6.35 -12.13
N LYS A 41 -4.43 -5.41 -12.68
CA LYS A 41 -5.89 -5.41 -12.54
C LYS A 41 -6.49 -6.71 -13.05
N GLY A 42 -7.46 -7.24 -12.31
CA GLY A 42 -8.13 -8.48 -12.66
C GLY A 42 -7.37 -9.75 -12.32
N VAL A 43 -6.16 -9.64 -11.76
CA VAL A 43 -5.34 -10.78 -11.36
C VAL A 43 -5.24 -10.81 -9.84
N ALA A 44 -5.60 -11.94 -9.23
CA ALA A 44 -5.52 -12.11 -7.79
C ALA A 44 -4.08 -12.05 -7.29
N THR A 45 -3.86 -11.33 -6.20
CA THR A 45 -2.56 -11.25 -5.54
C THR A 45 -2.53 -12.22 -4.36
N PRO A 46 -1.47 -13.02 -4.18
CA PRO A 46 -1.34 -13.87 -3.01
C PRO A 46 -1.41 -13.05 -1.71
N GLY A 47 -2.06 -13.61 -0.68
CA GLY A 47 -2.16 -12.95 0.62
C GLY A 47 -3.45 -12.21 0.88
N GLY A 48 -4.45 -12.31 -0.01
CA GLY A 48 -5.80 -11.77 0.25
C GLY A 48 -5.94 -10.27 0.10
N VAL A 49 -4.93 -9.59 -0.48
CA VAL A 49 -5.04 -8.14 -0.75
C VAL A 49 -5.94 -7.93 -1.97
N SER A 50 -6.86 -6.98 -1.88
CA SER A 50 -7.66 -6.58 -3.04
C SER A 50 -6.76 -5.83 -4.03
N THR A 51 -6.38 -6.51 -5.11
CA THR A 51 -5.49 -5.95 -6.12
C THR A 51 -6.09 -4.70 -6.77
N ASP A 52 -7.38 -4.76 -7.13
CA ASP A 52 -8.03 -3.64 -7.79
C ASP A 52 -8.12 -2.40 -6.90
N GLU A 53 -8.48 -2.56 -5.63
CA GLU A 53 -8.51 -1.45 -4.68
C GLU A 53 -7.12 -0.85 -4.47
N CYS A 54 -6.10 -1.71 -4.35
CA CYS A 54 -4.73 -1.27 -4.18
C CYS A 54 -4.25 -0.44 -5.38
N LEU A 55 -4.47 -0.95 -6.59
CA LEU A 55 -4.06 -0.25 -7.81
C LEU A 55 -4.84 1.05 -8.01
N ASP A 56 -6.13 1.07 -7.69
CA ASP A 56 -6.94 2.28 -7.77
C ASP A 56 -6.42 3.36 -6.80
N ASP A 57 -6.06 2.98 -5.59
CA ASP A 57 -5.51 3.92 -4.61
C ASP A 57 -4.14 4.45 -5.06
N ILE A 58 -3.27 3.59 -5.59
CA ILE A 58 -1.96 4.02 -6.10
C ILE A 58 -2.15 5.00 -7.26
N GLU A 59 -3.07 4.71 -8.17
CA GLU A 59 -3.35 5.58 -9.30
C GLU A 59 -3.92 6.94 -8.86
N SER A 60 -4.80 6.95 -7.88
CA SER A 60 -5.51 8.15 -7.43
C SER A 60 -4.72 8.97 -6.42
N TYR A 61 -3.98 8.34 -5.52
CA TYR A 61 -3.32 9.00 -4.39
C TYR A 61 -1.82 8.78 -4.34
N GLY A 62 -1.29 7.87 -5.16
CA GLY A 62 0.12 7.52 -5.16
C GLY A 62 0.48 6.35 -4.24
N TYR A 63 -0.43 5.92 -3.38
CA TYR A 63 -0.20 4.83 -2.44
C TYR A 63 -1.51 4.21 -1.97
N HIS A 64 -1.39 3.01 -1.40
CA HIS A 64 -2.51 2.30 -0.75
C HIS A 64 -2.08 1.91 0.65
N LEU A 65 -2.94 2.13 1.63
CA LEU A 65 -2.66 1.82 3.03
C LEU A 65 -3.66 0.82 3.58
N THR A 66 -3.17 -0.07 4.45
CA THR A 66 -4.02 -0.98 5.23
C THR A 66 -3.62 -0.94 6.69
N ASP A 67 -4.57 -1.17 7.59
CA ASP A 67 -4.34 -1.41 9.01
C ASP A 67 -5.00 -2.75 9.35
N ALA A 68 -4.19 -3.72 9.78
CA ALA A 68 -4.68 -5.08 10.04
C ALA A 68 -5.46 -5.67 8.86
N HIS A 69 -4.98 -5.42 7.63
CA HIS A 69 -5.59 -5.84 6.36
C HIS A 69 -6.90 -5.12 6.01
N VAL A 70 -7.27 -4.07 6.76
CA VAL A 70 -8.41 -3.21 6.43
C VAL A 70 -7.88 -1.98 5.70
N ARG A 71 -8.50 -1.67 4.55
CA ARG A 71 -8.12 -0.51 3.74
C ARG A 71 -8.29 0.78 4.53
N ILE A 72 -7.26 1.62 4.51
CA ILE A 72 -7.34 2.98 5.05
C ILE A 72 -7.68 3.89 3.88
N THR A 73 -8.82 4.57 3.97
CA THR A 73 -9.29 5.48 2.90
C THR A 73 -8.83 6.90 3.15
N GLU A 74 -8.91 7.73 2.14
CA GLU A 74 -8.62 9.16 2.24
C GLU A 74 -9.44 9.82 3.36
N ARG A 75 -10.67 9.37 3.56
CA ARG A 75 -11.55 9.84 4.63
C ARG A 75 -10.95 9.56 6.02
N ASP A 76 -10.32 8.40 6.18
CA ASP A 76 -9.71 8.01 7.46
C ASP A 76 -8.41 8.78 7.72
N LEU A 77 -7.80 9.30 6.67
CA LEU A 77 -6.57 10.08 6.76
C LEU A 77 -6.82 11.56 7.07
N ALA A 78 -8.05 12.01 6.90
CA ALA A 78 -8.40 13.41 7.09
C ALA A 78 -8.38 13.85 8.57
#